data_d5e0365280474e1ea0a19c73178f7b6c
#
_entry.id   d5e0365280474e1ea0a19c73178f7b6c
#
_cell.length_a   1.000
_cell.length_b   1.000
_cell.length_c   1.000
_cell.angle_alpha   90.00
_cell.angle_beta   90.00
_cell.angle_gamma   90.00
#
_symmetry.space_group_name_H-M   'P 1'
#
loop_
_entity.id
_entity.type
_entity.pdbx_description
1 polymer ?
#
loop_
_entity_poly.entity_id
_entity_poly.type
_entity_poly.pdbx_seq_one_letter_code
_entity_poly.pdbx_strand_id
1 'polypeptide(L)'
;IKSEWEAKDSGSKHNSDWDMLMEKYSIEHPELFNELSRLINKELPENFEKLYKEFIEGLAESDQKELATRKASEICLNFFCEQLPELVGGSADLTGSNNTFSSASSEMLPDSPQGNHIFYGVREFGMTAMMNGMLLHGGIKPYGGTFLVFMDYARNAVRLSALMEI
;
A
#
# COMPACT_ATOMS: atom_id res chain seq x y z
N ILE A 1 -29.74 -27.93 3.92
CA ILE A 1 -28.26 -27.74 3.86
C ILE A 1 -27.85 -27.23 2.49
N LYS A 2 -28.18 -27.94 1.37
CA LYS A 2 -27.78 -27.49 0.02
C LYS A 2 -28.40 -26.13 -0.33
N SER A 3 -29.68 -25.90 -0.06
CA SER A 3 -30.37 -24.64 -0.28
C SER A 3 -29.88 -23.48 0.60
N GLU A 4 -29.32 -23.78 1.75
CA GLU A 4 -28.74 -22.77 2.66
C GLU A 4 -27.36 -22.30 2.22
N TRP A 5 -26.66 -23.15 1.44
CA TRP A 5 -25.34 -22.84 0.87
C TRP A 5 -25.39 -22.34 -0.57
N GLU A 6 -26.57 -22.40 -1.20
CA GLU A 6 -26.78 -21.91 -2.57
C GLU A 6 -26.83 -20.38 -2.57
N ALA A 7 -25.72 -19.75 -2.96
CA ALA A 7 -25.57 -18.29 -2.96
C ALA A 7 -25.72 -17.67 -4.36
N LYS A 8 -26.06 -18.44 -5.39
CA LYS A 8 -26.06 -17.98 -6.77
C LYS A 8 -26.99 -16.79 -6.99
N ASP A 9 -28.24 -16.87 -6.54
CA ASP A 9 -29.22 -15.81 -6.76
C ASP A 9 -28.90 -14.57 -5.92
N SER A 10 -28.50 -14.75 -4.65
CA SER A 10 -28.10 -13.64 -3.79
C SER A 10 -26.82 -12.97 -4.31
N GLY A 11 -25.83 -13.76 -4.75
CA GLY A 11 -24.60 -13.26 -5.33
C GLY A 11 -24.85 -12.48 -6.62
N SER A 12 -25.71 -13.01 -7.52
CA SER A 12 -26.11 -12.31 -8.75
C SER A 12 -26.78 -10.97 -8.46
N LYS A 13 -27.65 -10.94 -7.43
CA LYS A 13 -28.29 -9.69 -7.00
C LYS A 13 -27.27 -8.67 -6.49
N HIS A 14 -26.37 -9.09 -5.59
CA HIS A 14 -25.32 -8.20 -5.06
C HIS A 14 -24.40 -7.66 -6.16
N ASN A 15 -24.05 -8.51 -7.14
CA ASN A 15 -23.27 -8.06 -8.29
C ASN A 15 -24.01 -7.00 -9.09
N SER A 16 -25.30 -7.23 -9.39
CA SER A 16 -26.11 -6.26 -10.12
C SER A 16 -26.29 -4.93 -9.36
N ASP A 17 -26.49 -5.00 -8.03
CA ASP A 17 -26.57 -3.81 -7.18
C ASP A 17 -25.25 -3.02 -7.17
N TRP A 18 -24.12 -3.74 -7.16
CA TRP A 18 -22.79 -3.14 -7.28
C TRP A 18 -22.57 -2.47 -8.63
N ASP A 19 -22.90 -3.14 -9.72
CA ASP A 19 -22.72 -2.61 -11.07
C ASP A 19 -23.52 -1.30 -11.27
N MET A 20 -24.78 -1.27 -10.80
CA MET A 20 -25.61 -0.05 -10.81
C MET A 20 -25.01 1.08 -9.93
N LEU A 21 -24.44 0.73 -8.78
CA LEU A 21 -23.79 1.71 -7.90
C LEU A 21 -22.55 2.30 -8.59
N MET A 22 -21.73 1.46 -9.21
CA MET A 22 -20.52 1.90 -9.90
C MET A 22 -20.84 2.75 -11.13
N GLU A 23 -21.87 2.42 -11.89
CA GLU A 23 -22.37 3.24 -12.99
C GLU A 23 -22.77 4.63 -12.51
N LYS A 24 -23.59 4.70 -11.46
CA LYS A 24 -23.98 5.96 -10.85
C LYS A 24 -22.78 6.76 -10.33
N TYR A 25 -21.84 6.11 -9.65
CA TYR A 25 -20.63 6.73 -9.13
C TYR A 25 -19.75 7.32 -10.24
N SER A 26 -19.64 6.63 -11.37
CA SER A 26 -18.87 7.11 -12.52
C SER A 26 -19.44 8.40 -13.13
N ILE A 27 -20.76 8.59 -13.05
CA ILE A 27 -21.45 9.79 -13.55
C ILE A 27 -21.35 10.94 -12.53
N GLU A 28 -21.58 10.66 -11.26
CA GLU A 28 -21.63 11.68 -10.20
C GLU A 28 -20.23 12.14 -9.77
N HIS A 29 -19.22 11.25 -9.85
CA HIS A 29 -17.85 11.48 -9.36
C HIS A 29 -16.79 10.93 -10.35
N PRO A 30 -16.70 11.42 -11.59
CA PRO A 30 -15.86 10.83 -12.64
C PRO A 30 -14.38 10.78 -12.30
N GLU A 31 -13.84 11.80 -11.65
CA GLU A 31 -12.42 11.83 -11.25
C GLU A 31 -12.11 10.78 -10.18
N LEU A 32 -12.96 10.66 -9.15
CA LEU A 32 -12.80 9.66 -8.10
C LEU A 32 -13.02 8.24 -8.63
N PHE A 33 -13.94 8.05 -9.57
CA PHE A 33 -14.16 6.77 -10.24
C PHE A 33 -12.95 6.35 -11.07
N ASN A 34 -12.35 7.26 -11.82
CA ASN A 34 -11.13 7.00 -12.60
C ASN A 34 -9.97 6.61 -11.68
N GLU A 35 -9.79 7.33 -10.58
CA GLU A 35 -8.75 7.00 -9.61
C GLU A 35 -9.01 5.64 -8.94
N LEU A 36 -10.23 5.35 -8.51
CA LEU A 36 -10.60 4.03 -7.98
C LEU A 36 -10.33 2.92 -8.99
N SER A 37 -10.68 3.14 -10.25
CA SER A 37 -10.44 2.18 -11.34
C SER A 37 -8.96 1.93 -11.55
N ARG A 38 -8.13 3.01 -11.57
CA ARG A 38 -6.67 2.92 -11.62
C ARG A 38 -6.11 2.05 -10.51
N LEU A 39 -6.56 2.30 -9.27
CA LEU A 39 -6.11 1.56 -8.08
C LEU A 39 -6.47 0.08 -8.14
N ILE A 40 -7.72 -0.24 -8.53
CA ILE A 40 -8.20 -1.62 -8.67
C ILE A 40 -7.44 -2.37 -9.77
N ASN A 41 -7.18 -1.68 -10.90
CA ASN A 41 -6.41 -2.24 -12.01
C ASN A 41 -4.90 -2.30 -11.74
N LYS A 42 -4.44 -1.79 -10.60
CA LYS A 42 -3.01 -1.73 -10.21
C LYS A 42 -2.14 -0.91 -11.16
N GLU A 43 -2.75 0.05 -11.84
CA GLU A 43 -2.06 0.95 -12.76
C GLU A 43 -1.32 2.06 -12.00
N LEU A 44 -0.21 2.55 -12.56
CA LEU A 44 0.49 3.71 -12.03
C LEU A 44 -0.16 5.00 -12.54
N PRO A 45 0.01 6.15 -11.85
CA PRO A 45 -0.40 7.45 -12.38
C PRO A 45 0.23 7.73 -13.76
N GLU A 46 -0.51 8.40 -14.64
CA GLU A 46 -0.10 8.63 -16.03
C GLU A 46 1.28 9.29 -16.16
N ASN A 47 1.61 10.21 -15.26
CA ASN A 47 2.87 10.95 -15.27
C ASN A 47 3.99 10.30 -14.44
N PHE A 48 3.72 9.16 -13.80
CA PHE A 48 4.64 8.53 -12.83
C PHE A 48 6.01 8.21 -13.43
N GLU A 49 6.06 7.66 -14.64
CA GLU A 49 7.33 7.29 -15.29
C GLU A 49 8.22 8.52 -15.53
N LYS A 50 7.64 9.65 -15.91
CA LYS A 50 8.36 10.90 -16.10
C LYS A 50 8.93 11.40 -14.77
N LEU A 51 8.09 11.49 -13.73
CA LEU A 51 8.49 11.96 -12.40
C LEU A 51 9.55 11.05 -11.78
N TYR A 52 9.43 9.75 -11.98
CA TYR A 52 10.43 8.78 -11.51
C TYR A 52 11.79 8.97 -12.21
N LYS A 53 11.82 9.23 -13.52
CA LYS A 53 13.06 9.52 -14.24
C LYS A 53 13.72 10.80 -13.72
N GLU A 54 12.95 11.87 -13.58
CA GLU A 54 13.43 13.14 -13.01
C GLU A 54 14.00 12.96 -11.60
N PHE A 55 13.34 12.15 -10.76
CA PHE A 55 13.81 11.81 -9.41
C PHE A 55 15.16 11.08 -9.45
N ILE A 56 15.33 10.06 -10.30
CA ILE A 56 16.57 9.29 -10.43
C ILE A 56 17.71 10.17 -10.96
N GLU A 57 17.43 11.01 -11.96
CA GLU A 57 18.41 11.97 -12.51
C GLU A 57 18.88 12.94 -11.42
N GLY A 58 17.95 13.51 -10.63
CA GLY A 58 18.29 14.37 -9.50
C GLY A 58 19.12 13.68 -8.41
N LEU A 59 18.88 12.40 -8.14
CA LEU A 59 19.71 11.61 -7.23
C LEU A 59 21.13 11.39 -7.79
N ALA A 60 21.25 11.12 -9.08
CA ALA A 60 22.54 10.88 -9.73
C ALA A 60 23.42 12.15 -9.77
N GLU A 61 22.81 13.33 -9.85
CA GLU A 61 23.49 14.62 -9.83
C GLU A 61 23.83 15.10 -8.40
N SER A 62 23.29 14.44 -7.37
CA SER A 62 23.54 14.82 -5.98
C SER A 62 24.97 14.48 -5.56
N ASP A 63 25.58 15.37 -4.74
CA ASP A 63 26.92 15.15 -4.16
C ASP A 63 26.95 14.07 -3.05
N GLN A 64 25.83 13.42 -2.76
CA GLN A 64 25.72 12.42 -1.69
C GLN A 64 26.31 11.09 -2.14
N LYS A 65 27.59 10.86 -1.79
CA LYS A 65 28.32 9.64 -2.19
C LYS A 65 28.08 8.44 -1.28
N GLU A 66 27.76 8.67 -0.02
CA GLU A 66 27.53 7.60 0.99
C GLU A 66 26.34 7.94 1.86
N LEU A 67 25.37 7.03 1.91
CA LEU A 67 24.17 7.14 2.73
C LEU A 67 23.96 5.86 3.55
N ALA A 68 23.50 6.02 4.80
CA ALA A 68 22.96 4.90 5.54
C ALA A 68 21.70 4.36 4.80
N THR A 69 21.53 3.04 4.77
CA THR A 69 20.42 2.39 4.03
C THR A 69 19.04 2.92 4.43
N ARG A 70 18.83 3.20 5.73
CA ARG A 70 17.60 3.83 6.21
C ARG A 70 17.35 5.23 5.63
N LYS A 71 18.42 6.00 5.38
CA LYS A 71 18.32 7.35 4.78
C LYS A 71 18.02 7.28 3.29
N ALA A 72 18.62 6.33 2.59
CA ALA A 72 18.29 6.05 1.21
C ALA A 72 16.81 5.62 1.07
N SER A 73 16.34 4.74 1.96
CA SER A 73 14.94 4.33 2.01
C SER A 73 14.00 5.51 2.28
N GLU A 74 14.34 6.41 3.22
CA GLU A 74 13.56 7.61 3.51
C GLU A 74 13.42 8.53 2.28
N ILE A 75 14.51 8.74 1.54
CA ILE A 75 14.49 9.55 0.31
C ILE A 75 13.53 8.95 -0.71
N CYS A 76 13.58 7.62 -0.90
CA CYS A 76 12.66 6.92 -1.78
C CYS A 76 11.21 7.01 -1.28
N LEU A 77 10.97 6.80 0.03
CA LEU A 77 9.64 6.90 0.61
C LEU A 77 9.04 8.31 0.49
N ASN A 78 9.84 9.35 0.67
CA ASN A 78 9.39 10.73 0.47
C ASN A 78 8.84 10.92 -0.95
N PHE A 79 9.55 10.44 -1.97
CA PHE A 79 9.09 10.50 -3.34
C PHE A 79 7.86 9.62 -3.59
N PHE A 80 7.92 8.35 -3.22
CA PHE A 80 6.85 7.41 -3.55
C PHE A 80 5.54 7.71 -2.80
N CYS A 81 5.60 8.08 -1.51
CA CYS A 81 4.39 8.44 -0.75
C CYS A 81 3.70 9.70 -1.27
N GLU A 82 4.47 10.62 -1.89
CA GLU A 82 3.91 11.80 -2.53
C GLU A 82 3.22 11.48 -3.86
N GLN A 83 3.78 10.55 -4.64
CA GLN A 83 3.28 10.22 -5.98
C GLN A 83 2.23 9.10 -5.99
N LEU A 84 2.18 8.26 -4.97
CA LEU A 84 1.33 7.07 -4.89
C LEU A 84 0.49 7.11 -3.60
N PRO A 85 -0.73 7.67 -3.64
CA PRO A 85 -1.61 7.71 -2.47
C PRO A 85 -2.00 6.32 -1.94
N GLU A 86 -1.91 5.29 -2.79
CA GLU A 86 -2.11 3.90 -2.42
C GLU A 86 -0.93 3.27 -1.67
N LEU A 87 0.18 3.97 -1.52
CA LEU A 87 1.33 3.47 -0.77
C LEU A 87 1.09 3.66 0.73
N VAL A 88 0.73 2.59 1.41
CA VAL A 88 0.36 2.56 2.84
C VAL A 88 1.30 1.65 3.59
N GLY A 89 1.84 2.10 4.70
CA GLY A 89 2.74 1.24 5.47
C GLY A 89 3.24 1.86 6.77
N GLY A 90 4.35 1.38 7.26
CA GLY A 90 4.91 1.83 8.53
C GLY A 90 6.01 0.91 9.04
N SER A 91 6.11 0.78 10.35
CA SER A 91 7.17 -0.02 10.97
C SER A 91 6.66 -0.83 12.16
N ALA A 92 7.33 -1.95 12.42
CA ALA A 92 7.15 -2.73 13.64
C ALA A 92 7.88 -2.06 14.83
N ASP A 93 7.30 -0.96 15.30
CA ASP A 93 7.78 -0.13 16.42
C ASP A 93 9.18 0.49 16.23
N LEU A 94 9.62 0.67 14.99
CA LEU A 94 10.94 1.21 14.64
C LEU A 94 10.84 2.43 13.70
N THR A 95 9.71 3.11 13.65
CA THR A 95 9.45 4.22 12.73
C THR A 95 10.58 5.24 12.69
N GLY A 96 10.99 5.76 13.84
CA GLY A 96 12.09 6.75 13.93
C GLY A 96 13.47 6.15 13.66
N SER A 97 13.67 4.85 13.88
CA SER A 97 14.95 4.17 13.64
C SER A 97 15.13 3.77 12.17
N ASN A 98 14.03 3.44 11.50
CA ASN A 98 14.00 3.02 10.09
C ASN A 98 13.70 4.17 9.14
N ASN A 99 13.32 5.35 9.65
CA ASN A 99 12.88 6.50 8.86
C ASN A 99 11.71 6.12 7.92
N THR A 100 10.73 5.40 8.44
CA THR A 100 9.56 4.96 7.65
C THR A 100 8.40 5.96 7.65
N PHE A 101 8.51 7.06 8.35
CA PHE A 101 7.57 8.19 8.29
C PHE A 101 8.09 9.22 7.29
N SER A 102 7.50 9.25 6.09
CA SER A 102 7.89 10.17 5.02
C SER A 102 7.34 11.58 5.25
N SER A 103 7.84 12.55 4.49
CA SER A 103 7.31 13.93 4.49
C SER A 103 5.83 14.02 4.06
N ALA A 104 5.34 13.05 3.29
CA ALA A 104 3.95 12.93 2.85
C ALA A 104 3.14 11.96 3.71
N SER A 105 3.71 11.45 4.82
CA SER A 105 3.01 10.54 5.71
C SER A 105 2.08 11.27 6.66
N SER A 106 0.91 10.66 6.91
CA SER A 106 -0.01 11.01 7.97
C SER A 106 -0.43 9.76 8.73
N GLU A 107 -0.65 9.88 10.02
CA GLU A 107 -1.00 8.75 10.88
C GLU A 107 -2.39 8.20 10.52
N MET A 108 -2.49 6.88 10.39
CA MET A 108 -3.78 6.19 10.28
C MET A 108 -4.28 5.84 11.68
N LEU A 109 -5.33 6.52 12.12
CA LEU A 109 -5.92 6.38 13.44
C LEU A 109 -7.40 5.97 13.33
N PRO A 110 -8.00 5.39 14.39
CA PRO A 110 -9.42 5.02 14.38
C PRO A 110 -10.35 6.21 14.05
N ASP A 111 -10.01 7.39 14.54
CA ASP A 111 -10.79 8.62 14.33
C ASP A 111 -10.33 9.41 13.09
N SER A 112 -9.24 8.99 12.43
CA SER A 112 -8.66 9.59 11.23
C SER A 112 -8.10 8.50 10.31
N PRO A 113 -8.96 7.71 9.64
CA PRO A 113 -8.54 6.55 8.84
C PRO A 113 -7.91 6.93 7.49
N GLN A 114 -7.89 8.20 7.12
CA GLN A 114 -7.35 8.69 5.83
C GLN A 114 -5.83 8.73 5.78
N GLY A 115 -5.15 8.41 6.89
CA GLY A 115 -3.70 8.34 6.95
C GLY A 115 -3.13 7.20 6.09
N ASN A 116 -1.84 7.30 5.78
CA ASN A 116 -1.09 6.29 5.03
C ASN A 116 0.03 5.64 5.86
N HIS A 117 0.18 6.01 7.15
CA HIS A 117 1.18 5.44 8.05
C HIS A 117 0.55 4.66 9.19
N ILE A 118 0.95 3.40 9.32
CA ILE A 118 0.45 2.45 10.32
C ILE A 118 1.53 2.17 11.36
N PHE A 119 1.21 2.39 12.63
CA PHE A 119 2.04 1.96 13.76
C PHE A 119 1.70 0.51 14.12
N TYR A 120 2.44 -0.45 13.55
CA TYR A 120 2.18 -1.87 13.77
C TYR A 120 2.51 -2.37 15.20
N GLY A 121 3.30 -1.61 15.96
CA GLY A 121 3.87 -2.06 17.22
C GLY A 121 4.91 -3.17 17.03
N VAL A 122 5.38 -3.80 18.09
CA VAL A 122 6.36 -4.90 18.03
C VAL A 122 5.70 -6.17 17.49
N ARG A 123 5.43 -6.23 16.18
CA ARG A 123 4.65 -7.30 15.53
C ARG A 123 5.11 -7.53 14.10
N GLU A 124 6.32 -8.00 13.88
CA GLU A 124 6.90 -8.21 12.55
C GLU A 124 6.09 -9.22 11.72
N PHE A 125 5.69 -10.34 12.35
CA PHE A 125 4.80 -11.31 11.70
C PHE A 125 3.45 -10.70 11.35
N GLY A 126 2.81 -10.02 12.33
CA GLY A 126 1.50 -9.38 12.14
C GLY A 126 1.53 -8.31 11.06
N MET A 127 2.57 -7.45 11.05
CA MET A 127 2.80 -6.45 10.01
C MET A 127 2.84 -7.10 8.61
N THR A 128 3.68 -8.11 8.44
CA THR A 128 3.82 -8.78 7.14
C THR A 128 2.54 -9.51 6.72
N ALA A 129 1.86 -10.16 7.66
CA ALA A 129 0.58 -10.82 7.39
C ALA A 129 -0.52 -9.83 6.98
N MET A 130 -0.58 -8.66 7.63
CA MET A 130 -1.49 -7.57 7.23
C MET A 130 -1.15 -7.05 5.84
N MET A 131 0.13 -6.85 5.53
CA MET A 131 0.58 -6.44 4.19
C MET A 131 0.13 -7.45 3.11
N ASN A 132 0.27 -8.75 3.38
CA ASN A 132 -0.25 -9.77 2.47
C ASN A 132 -1.75 -9.63 2.23
N GLY A 133 -2.52 -9.40 3.28
CA GLY A 133 -3.96 -9.17 3.18
C GLY A 133 -4.31 -7.93 2.37
N MET A 134 -3.59 -6.81 2.56
CA MET A 134 -3.78 -5.57 1.79
C MET A 134 -3.52 -5.78 0.30
N LEU A 135 -2.44 -6.48 -0.06
CA LEU A 135 -2.11 -6.80 -1.45
C LEU A 135 -3.17 -7.70 -2.11
N LEU A 136 -3.65 -8.71 -1.39
CA LEU A 136 -4.71 -9.61 -1.87
C LEU A 136 -6.06 -8.90 -2.04
N HIS A 137 -6.37 -7.95 -1.16
CA HIS A 137 -7.56 -7.12 -1.28
C HIS A 137 -7.51 -6.27 -2.56
N GLY A 138 -6.34 -5.75 -2.92
CA GLY A 138 -6.15 -4.86 -4.07
C GLY A 138 -6.37 -3.39 -3.74
N GLY A 139 -5.91 -2.51 -4.64
CA GLY A 139 -6.03 -1.06 -4.50
C GLY A 139 -5.04 -0.42 -3.50
N ILE A 140 -4.24 -1.22 -2.81
CA ILE A 140 -3.25 -0.78 -1.82
C ILE A 140 -1.89 -1.39 -2.15
N LYS A 141 -0.85 -0.59 -2.07
CA LYS A 141 0.56 -1.01 -2.15
C LYS A 141 1.18 -0.88 -0.75
N PRO A 142 1.26 -1.97 0.04
CA PRO A 142 1.79 -1.89 1.40
C PRO A 142 3.32 -1.89 1.43
N TYR A 143 3.89 -1.21 2.43
CA TYR A 143 5.28 -1.34 2.82
C TYR A 143 5.42 -1.54 4.32
N GLY A 144 6.49 -2.19 4.74
CA GLY A 144 6.76 -2.41 6.16
C GLY A 144 8.25 -2.35 6.47
N GLY A 145 8.59 -1.70 7.56
CA GLY A 145 9.97 -1.55 8.02
C GLY A 145 10.24 -2.26 9.33
N THR A 146 11.38 -2.92 9.40
CA THR A 146 11.96 -3.45 10.64
C THR A 146 13.48 -3.56 10.50
N PHE A 147 14.21 -3.87 11.56
CA PHE A 147 15.62 -4.21 11.41
C PHE A 147 15.78 -5.57 10.73
N LEU A 148 16.84 -5.72 9.95
CA LEU A 148 17.12 -6.95 9.21
C LEU A 148 17.12 -8.19 10.11
N VAL A 149 17.70 -8.07 11.33
CA VAL A 149 17.73 -9.16 12.31
C VAL A 149 16.33 -9.62 12.76
N PHE A 150 15.32 -8.76 12.70
CA PHE A 150 13.95 -9.07 13.10
C PHE A 150 13.12 -9.71 11.98
N MET A 151 13.69 -9.85 10.78
CA MET A 151 13.08 -10.65 9.71
C MET A 151 12.81 -12.11 10.13
N ASP A 152 13.59 -12.62 11.07
CA ASP A 152 13.37 -13.98 11.61
C ASP A 152 11.97 -14.11 12.25
N TYR A 153 11.45 -13.06 12.86
CA TYR A 153 10.07 -13.05 13.39
C TYR A 153 9.00 -12.98 12.30
N ALA A 154 9.27 -12.34 11.16
CA ALA A 154 8.36 -12.21 10.03
C ALA A 154 8.42 -13.38 9.04
N ARG A 155 9.40 -14.27 9.16
CA ARG A 155 9.79 -15.30 8.20
C ARG A 155 8.62 -16.09 7.62
N ASN A 156 7.68 -16.54 8.44
CA ASN A 156 6.57 -17.36 7.97
C ASN A 156 5.59 -16.55 7.09
N ALA A 157 5.33 -15.30 7.43
CA ALA A 157 4.45 -14.44 6.65
C ALA A 157 5.11 -14.03 5.31
N VAL A 158 6.43 -13.76 5.31
CA VAL A 158 7.21 -13.49 4.08
C VAL A 158 7.24 -14.73 3.18
N ARG A 159 7.38 -15.93 3.76
CA ARG A 159 7.28 -17.18 3.00
C ARG A 159 5.91 -17.33 2.33
N LEU A 160 4.83 -16.95 3.02
CA LEU A 160 3.49 -16.96 2.43
C LEU A 160 3.33 -15.94 1.32
N SER A 161 3.95 -14.75 1.42
CA SER A 161 3.97 -13.79 0.30
C SER A 161 4.54 -14.42 -0.96
N ALA A 162 5.70 -15.11 -0.83
CA ALA A 162 6.33 -15.79 -1.95
C ALA A 162 5.49 -16.94 -2.52
N LEU A 163 4.79 -17.70 -1.67
CA LEU A 163 3.90 -18.78 -2.10
C LEU A 163 2.61 -18.30 -2.79
N MET A 164 2.14 -17.12 -2.42
CA MET A 164 0.97 -16.46 -3.02
C MET A 164 1.32 -15.59 -4.22
N GLU A 165 2.62 -15.47 -4.54
CA GLU A 165 3.11 -14.65 -5.66
C GLU A 165 2.69 -13.16 -5.56
N ILE A 166 2.79 -12.60 -4.34
CA ILE A 166 2.44 -11.21 -4.04
C ILE A 166 3.63 -10.44 -3.48
#